data_77b830914886c5c8b6b591684272700b
#
_entry.id   77b830914886c5c8b6b591684272700b
#
_cell.length_a   1.000
_cell.length_b   1.000
_cell.length_c   1.000
_cell.angle_alpha   90.00
_cell.angle_beta   90.00
_cell.angle_gamma   90.00
#
_symmetry.space_group_name_H-M   'P 1'
#
loop_
_entity.id
_entity.type
_entity.pdbx_description
1 polymer ?
#
loop_
_entity_poly.entity_id
_entity_poly.type
_entity_poly.pdbx_seq_one_letter_code
_entity_poly.pdbx_strand_id
1 'polypeptide(L)'
;RLQGDWSSDVCSSDLVAFTYNDPVIFAEYAIDTARACLGAGLRTVAKTAGYIAAGARPEFFGAMDAANVDLKAFTERFYRQLCFGRLEPVKETLAWLAKQPHVWLELTTLLIPGENDGDDEIQALSEWVATALSPDVPLHFTAYHPDYKLQRPATPPTTLRRARQTALDVGLRYVYVGNVHDPEAESTRCPGCDGLLVGRRGYEITGWGLRDGACARCGRAIPGRFEARPGSWGARRMPVRIDA
;
A
#
# COMPACT_ATOMS: atom_id res chain seq x y z
N ARG A 1 3.98 17.29 -24.37
CA ARG A 1 5.23 17.57 -23.62
C ARG A 1 4.83 17.95 -22.22
N LEU A 2 5.09 17.08 -21.23
CA LEU A 2 5.08 17.44 -19.82
C LEU A 2 6.30 18.36 -19.62
N GLN A 3 6.09 19.65 -19.67
CA GLN A 3 7.13 20.65 -19.42
C GLN A 3 6.90 21.20 -18.02
N GLY A 4 7.24 20.39 -17.01
CA GLY A 4 7.59 20.91 -15.70
C GLY A 4 9.08 21.21 -15.73
N ASP A 5 9.49 22.31 -15.13
CA ASP A 5 10.89 22.62 -14.91
C ASP A 5 11.44 21.62 -13.88
N TRP A 6 11.94 20.51 -14.40
CA TRP A 6 12.50 19.42 -13.61
C TRP A 6 13.93 19.80 -13.25
N SER A 7 14.08 20.76 -12.35
CA SER A 7 15.38 20.96 -11.75
C SER A 7 15.73 19.72 -10.92
N SER A 8 16.96 19.31 -10.95
CA SER A 8 17.49 18.14 -10.24
C SER A 8 17.29 18.16 -8.72
N ASP A 9 16.81 19.27 -8.17
CA ASP A 9 16.53 19.50 -6.77
C ASP A 9 15.04 19.35 -6.41
N VAL A 10 14.15 19.28 -7.40
CA VAL A 10 12.75 18.92 -7.21
C VAL A 10 12.64 17.42 -7.37
N CYS A 11 12.14 16.75 -6.37
CA CYS A 11 11.82 15.33 -6.39
C CYS A 11 11.16 14.99 -7.71
N SER A 12 11.92 14.41 -8.64
CA SER A 12 11.37 13.88 -9.86
C SER A 12 10.38 12.79 -9.45
N SER A 13 9.12 12.92 -9.85
CA SER A 13 8.16 11.83 -9.69
C SER A 13 8.58 10.72 -10.63
N ASP A 14 9.34 9.76 -10.10
CA ASP A 14 9.76 8.57 -10.85
C ASP A 14 8.62 7.56 -10.97
N LEU A 15 7.41 7.97 -10.57
CA LEU A 15 6.28 7.08 -10.41
C LEU A 15 4.96 7.78 -10.75
N VAL A 16 4.08 7.06 -11.48
CA VAL A 16 2.68 7.42 -11.72
C VAL A 16 1.79 6.44 -11.00
N ALA A 17 0.92 6.94 -10.12
CA ALA A 17 -0.06 6.14 -9.42
C ALA A 17 -1.46 6.32 -10.00
N PHE A 18 -2.08 5.23 -10.42
CA PHE A 18 -3.49 5.19 -10.79
C PHE A 18 -4.33 5.04 -9.53
N THR A 19 -5.01 6.12 -9.12
CA THR A 19 -5.73 6.20 -7.85
C THR A 19 -6.98 7.08 -7.93
N TYR A 20 -7.72 7.22 -6.83
CA TYR A 20 -9.03 7.86 -6.65
C TYR A 20 -10.19 7.07 -7.24
N ASN A 21 -10.27 6.90 -8.55
CA ASN A 21 -11.12 5.89 -9.16
C ASN A 21 -10.34 4.58 -9.27
N ASP A 22 -11.02 3.46 -9.11
CA ASP A 22 -10.35 2.16 -9.27
C ASP A 22 -9.88 2.00 -10.73
N PRO A 23 -8.57 1.81 -10.97
CA PRO A 23 -8.06 1.73 -12.34
C PRO A 23 -8.57 0.54 -13.14
N VAL A 24 -9.17 -0.46 -12.50
CA VAL A 24 -9.82 -1.58 -13.19
C VAL A 24 -11.03 -1.12 -14.04
N ILE A 25 -11.72 -0.04 -13.63
CA ILE A 25 -12.89 0.47 -14.41
C ILE A 25 -12.50 1.24 -15.66
N PHE A 26 -11.22 1.62 -15.81
CA PHE A 26 -10.64 2.25 -17.00
C PHE A 26 -9.34 1.53 -17.41
N ALA A 27 -9.35 0.19 -17.34
CA ALA A 27 -8.16 -0.64 -17.46
C ALA A 27 -7.37 -0.41 -18.75
N GLU A 28 -8.03 -0.26 -19.90
CA GLU A 28 -7.38 -0.02 -21.18
C GLU A 28 -6.57 1.29 -21.16
N TYR A 29 -7.18 2.37 -20.66
CA TYR A 29 -6.49 3.66 -20.51
C TYR A 29 -5.32 3.57 -19.51
N ALA A 30 -5.53 2.86 -18.39
CA ALA A 30 -4.46 2.66 -17.39
C ALA A 30 -3.28 1.87 -17.96
N ILE A 31 -3.56 0.81 -18.72
CA ILE A 31 -2.54 -0.02 -19.40
C ILE A 31 -1.76 0.80 -20.43
N ASP A 32 -2.45 1.56 -21.30
CA ASP A 32 -1.80 2.37 -22.32
C ASP A 32 -0.94 3.48 -21.70
N THR A 33 -1.46 4.13 -20.65
CA THR A 33 -0.70 5.13 -19.90
C THR A 33 0.51 4.50 -19.21
N ALA A 34 0.37 3.31 -18.61
CA ALA A 34 1.47 2.60 -17.96
C ALA A 34 2.58 2.22 -18.95
N ARG A 35 2.20 1.77 -20.14
CA ARG A 35 3.16 1.50 -21.24
C ARG A 35 3.91 2.76 -21.68
N ALA A 36 3.21 3.90 -21.76
CA ALA A 36 3.83 5.18 -22.07
C ALA A 36 4.79 5.64 -20.95
N CYS A 37 4.40 5.46 -19.68
CA CYS A 37 5.25 5.71 -18.52
C CYS A 37 6.53 4.87 -18.55
N LEU A 38 6.42 3.58 -18.81
CA LEU A 38 7.58 2.68 -18.95
C LEU A 38 8.52 3.15 -20.06
N GLY A 39 7.97 3.56 -21.21
CA GLY A 39 8.76 4.13 -22.31
C GLY A 39 9.47 5.44 -21.95
N ALA A 40 8.96 6.17 -20.96
CA ALA A 40 9.57 7.38 -20.40
C ALA A 40 10.48 7.13 -19.19
N GLY A 41 10.68 5.86 -18.79
CA GLY A 41 11.48 5.49 -17.62
C GLY A 41 10.78 5.70 -16.27
N LEU A 42 9.46 5.93 -16.27
CA LEU A 42 8.67 6.11 -15.06
C LEU A 42 8.09 4.78 -14.56
N ARG A 43 7.98 4.64 -13.26
CA ARG A 43 7.32 3.50 -12.61
C ARG A 43 5.81 3.69 -12.52
N THR A 44 5.09 2.58 -12.39
CA THR A 44 3.64 2.59 -12.33
C THR A 44 3.10 1.82 -11.14
N VAL A 45 2.07 2.38 -10.48
CA VAL A 45 1.42 1.77 -9.32
C VAL A 45 -0.08 1.78 -9.50
N ALA A 46 -0.73 0.64 -9.32
CA ALA A 46 -2.18 0.54 -9.22
C ALA A 46 -2.64 0.61 -7.75
N LYS A 47 -3.49 1.58 -7.41
CA LYS A 47 -4.27 1.59 -6.17
C LYS A 47 -5.67 1.09 -6.49
N THR A 48 -6.02 -0.14 -6.06
CA THR A 48 -7.22 -0.84 -6.53
C THR A 48 -7.90 -1.64 -5.42
N ALA A 49 -9.20 -1.92 -5.58
CA ALA A 49 -9.90 -2.88 -4.74
C ALA A 49 -9.57 -4.35 -5.09
N GLY A 50 -8.78 -4.59 -6.14
CA GLY A 50 -8.42 -5.93 -6.56
C GLY A 50 -9.58 -6.75 -7.14
N TYR A 51 -10.71 -6.12 -7.44
CA TYR A 51 -11.90 -6.78 -7.94
C TYR A 51 -11.88 -6.85 -9.47
N ILE A 52 -11.08 -7.78 -9.99
CA ILE A 52 -10.79 -7.93 -11.42
C ILE A 52 -10.97 -9.38 -11.85
N ALA A 53 -11.53 -9.60 -13.05
CA ALA A 53 -11.70 -10.92 -13.62
C ALA A 53 -10.36 -11.62 -13.84
N ALA A 54 -10.30 -12.93 -13.61
CA ALA A 54 -9.07 -13.72 -13.70
C ALA A 54 -8.36 -13.56 -15.05
N GLY A 55 -9.10 -13.53 -16.15
CA GLY A 55 -8.55 -13.36 -17.50
C GLY A 55 -7.92 -11.99 -17.78
N ALA A 56 -8.33 -10.94 -17.06
CA ALA A 56 -7.80 -9.59 -17.23
C ALA A 56 -6.58 -9.29 -16.34
N ARG A 57 -6.37 -10.07 -15.26
CA ARG A 57 -5.26 -9.87 -14.31
C ARG A 57 -3.89 -9.80 -14.99
N PRO A 58 -3.52 -10.73 -15.90
CA PRO A 58 -2.18 -10.72 -16.50
C PRO A 58 -1.89 -9.46 -17.33
N GLU A 59 -2.86 -9.00 -18.11
CA GLU A 59 -2.67 -7.81 -18.94
C GLU A 59 -2.61 -6.55 -18.10
N PHE A 60 -3.54 -6.39 -17.16
CA PHE A 60 -3.61 -5.20 -16.30
C PHE A 60 -2.39 -5.07 -15.40
N PHE A 61 -2.10 -6.09 -14.58
CA PHE A 61 -0.98 -6.04 -13.65
C PHE A 61 0.39 -6.25 -14.33
N GLY A 62 0.41 -6.84 -15.52
CA GLY A 62 1.64 -6.93 -16.33
C GLY A 62 2.20 -5.59 -16.77
N ALA A 63 1.36 -4.54 -16.80
CA ALA A 63 1.76 -3.17 -17.08
C ALA A 63 2.16 -2.37 -15.82
N MET A 64 2.04 -2.96 -14.61
CA MET A 64 2.28 -2.28 -13.34
C MET A 64 3.57 -2.76 -12.66
N ASP A 65 4.35 -1.83 -12.10
CA ASP A 65 5.52 -2.14 -11.26
C ASP A 65 5.12 -2.51 -9.83
N ALA A 66 3.99 -1.95 -9.34
CA ALA A 66 3.47 -2.22 -8.02
C ALA A 66 1.95 -2.15 -7.97
N ALA A 67 1.37 -2.78 -6.97
CA ALA A 67 -0.05 -2.69 -6.64
C ALA A 67 -0.23 -2.53 -5.13
N ASN A 68 -1.02 -1.52 -4.72
CA ASN A 68 -1.56 -1.43 -3.38
C ASN A 68 -3.04 -1.82 -3.47
N VAL A 69 -3.38 -2.95 -2.87
CA VAL A 69 -4.72 -3.53 -2.98
C VAL A 69 -5.49 -3.34 -1.67
N ASP A 70 -6.71 -2.85 -1.78
CA ASP A 70 -7.61 -2.75 -0.65
C ASP A 70 -8.24 -4.12 -0.31
N LEU A 71 -7.69 -4.82 0.67
CA LEU A 71 -8.38 -5.91 1.35
C LEU A 71 -9.26 -5.29 2.43
N LYS A 72 -10.50 -4.92 2.06
CA LYS A 72 -11.35 -4.02 2.87
C LYS A 72 -11.83 -4.64 4.17
N ALA A 73 -11.98 -5.96 4.22
CA ALA A 73 -12.40 -6.74 5.38
C ALA A 73 -12.10 -8.22 5.15
N PHE A 74 -12.35 -9.06 6.14
CA PHE A 74 -12.14 -10.50 6.00
C PHE A 74 -13.40 -11.32 6.19
N THR A 75 -14.58 -10.70 6.01
CA THR A 75 -15.90 -11.34 6.07
C THR A 75 -16.72 -11.09 4.81
N GLU A 76 -17.44 -12.13 4.36
CA GLU A 76 -18.41 -11.99 3.25
C GLU A 76 -19.55 -11.03 3.61
N ARG A 77 -19.91 -10.93 4.89
CA ARG A 77 -20.92 -9.98 5.38
C ARG A 77 -20.56 -8.56 5.01
N PHE A 78 -19.34 -8.14 5.33
CA PHE A 78 -18.85 -6.80 5.03
C PHE A 78 -18.84 -6.53 3.53
N TYR A 79 -18.27 -7.45 2.74
CA TYR A 79 -18.21 -7.29 1.29
C TYR A 79 -19.58 -7.19 0.65
N ARG A 80 -20.56 -8.01 1.08
CA ARG A 80 -21.91 -7.94 0.55
C ARG A 80 -22.65 -6.68 0.95
N GLN A 81 -22.55 -6.26 2.20
CA GLN A 81 -23.34 -5.16 2.75
C GLN A 81 -22.76 -3.78 2.47
N LEU A 82 -21.45 -3.63 2.50
CA LEU A 82 -20.78 -2.34 2.38
C LEU A 82 -20.05 -2.16 1.04
N CYS A 83 -19.51 -3.22 0.46
CA CYS A 83 -18.78 -3.14 -0.80
C CYS A 83 -19.64 -3.54 -2.02
N PHE A 84 -20.83 -4.13 -1.81
CA PHE A 84 -21.70 -4.69 -2.86
C PHE A 84 -20.96 -5.70 -3.76
N GLY A 85 -20.05 -6.45 -3.17
CA GLY A 85 -19.19 -7.41 -3.83
C GLY A 85 -19.03 -8.71 -3.02
N ARG A 86 -17.96 -9.44 -3.29
CA ARG A 86 -17.59 -10.68 -2.59
C ARG A 86 -16.11 -10.64 -2.20
N LEU A 87 -15.75 -11.29 -1.10
CA LEU A 87 -14.38 -11.37 -0.60
C LEU A 87 -13.49 -12.26 -1.50
N GLU A 88 -14.01 -13.40 -1.95
CA GLU A 88 -13.20 -14.44 -2.62
C GLU A 88 -12.51 -13.94 -3.90
N PRO A 89 -13.14 -13.18 -4.83
CA PRO A 89 -12.46 -12.63 -5.99
C PRO A 89 -11.26 -11.74 -5.66
N VAL A 90 -11.31 -11.01 -4.54
CA VAL A 90 -10.19 -10.18 -4.07
C VAL A 90 -9.05 -11.06 -3.55
N LYS A 91 -9.37 -12.08 -2.74
CA LYS A 91 -8.38 -13.06 -2.26
C LYS A 91 -7.69 -13.79 -3.41
N GLU A 92 -8.44 -14.21 -4.43
CA GLU A 92 -7.87 -14.83 -5.63
C GLU A 92 -6.91 -13.88 -6.37
N THR A 93 -7.27 -12.58 -6.48
CA THR A 93 -6.40 -11.57 -7.10
C THR A 93 -5.12 -11.40 -6.30
N LEU A 94 -5.22 -11.30 -4.97
CA LEU A 94 -4.06 -11.17 -4.08
C LEU A 94 -3.15 -12.40 -4.14
N ALA A 95 -3.72 -13.62 -4.08
CA ALA A 95 -2.97 -14.86 -4.19
C ALA A 95 -2.29 -15.03 -5.56
N TRP A 96 -2.90 -14.49 -6.62
CA TRP A 96 -2.28 -14.43 -7.94
C TRP A 96 -1.14 -13.42 -7.98
N LEU A 97 -1.34 -12.20 -7.44
CA LEU A 97 -0.32 -11.14 -7.38
C LEU A 97 0.91 -11.56 -6.56
N ALA A 98 0.73 -12.25 -5.46
CA ALA A 98 1.84 -12.74 -4.62
C ALA A 98 2.80 -13.69 -5.37
N LYS A 99 2.37 -14.25 -6.50
CA LYS A 99 3.18 -15.10 -7.38
C LYS A 99 3.83 -14.34 -8.53
N GLN A 100 3.60 -13.02 -8.65
CA GLN A 100 4.14 -12.20 -9.73
C GLN A 100 5.41 -11.47 -9.26
N PRO A 101 6.62 -11.93 -9.60
CA PRO A 101 7.86 -11.37 -9.06
C PRO A 101 8.17 -9.94 -9.56
N HIS A 102 7.52 -9.51 -10.64
CA HIS A 102 7.71 -8.18 -11.21
C HIS A 102 6.81 -7.12 -10.57
N VAL A 103 5.73 -7.51 -9.87
CA VAL A 103 4.80 -6.58 -9.20
C VAL A 103 5.08 -6.55 -7.71
N TRP A 104 5.44 -5.38 -7.17
CA TRP A 104 5.50 -5.19 -5.73
C TRP A 104 4.08 -5.07 -5.16
N LEU A 105 3.73 -5.94 -4.22
CA LEU A 105 2.39 -5.98 -3.61
C LEU A 105 2.39 -5.39 -2.22
N GLU A 106 1.46 -4.48 -1.95
CA GLU A 106 1.09 -4.00 -0.62
C GLU A 106 -0.42 -4.08 -0.41
N LEU A 107 -0.86 -4.20 0.83
CA LEU A 107 -2.27 -4.23 1.19
C LEU A 107 -2.66 -3.04 2.06
N THR A 108 -3.91 -2.58 1.89
CA THR A 108 -4.52 -1.60 2.78
C THR A 108 -5.88 -2.11 3.28
N THR A 109 -6.12 -1.98 4.59
CA THR A 109 -7.40 -2.26 5.23
C THR A 109 -7.85 -1.02 6.00
N LEU A 110 -8.96 -0.41 5.56
CA LEU A 110 -9.61 0.67 6.29
C LEU A 110 -10.43 0.06 7.43
N LEU A 111 -10.04 0.29 8.66
CA LEU A 111 -10.78 -0.21 9.83
C LEU A 111 -11.95 0.72 10.15
N ILE A 112 -13.15 0.15 10.23
CA ILE A 112 -14.40 0.86 10.51
C ILE A 112 -14.99 0.30 11.80
N PRO A 113 -15.12 1.12 12.85
CA PRO A 113 -15.62 0.65 14.14
C PRO A 113 -16.97 -0.06 14.06
N GLY A 114 -17.04 -1.28 14.61
CA GLY A 114 -18.21 -2.14 14.63
C GLY A 114 -18.51 -2.86 13.31
N GLU A 115 -17.68 -2.69 12.27
CA GLU A 115 -17.86 -3.36 10.98
C GLU A 115 -16.80 -4.43 10.70
N ASN A 116 -15.51 -4.07 10.82
CA ASN A 116 -14.37 -4.94 10.50
C ASN A 116 -13.18 -4.73 11.47
N ASP A 117 -13.41 -4.15 12.65
CA ASP A 117 -12.37 -3.86 13.63
C ASP A 117 -12.32 -4.88 14.80
N GLY A 118 -13.03 -6.00 14.67
CA GLY A 118 -13.03 -7.09 15.66
C GLY A 118 -11.72 -7.87 15.67
N ASP A 119 -11.29 -8.33 16.86
CA ASP A 119 -10.01 -9.03 17.05
C ASP A 119 -9.92 -10.32 16.22
N ASP A 120 -10.99 -11.11 16.21
CA ASP A 120 -11.03 -12.37 15.44
C ASP A 120 -10.89 -12.15 13.94
N GLU A 121 -11.49 -11.07 13.40
CA GLU A 121 -11.40 -10.75 11.98
C GLU A 121 -10.02 -10.23 11.60
N ILE A 122 -9.42 -9.36 12.44
CA ILE A 122 -8.05 -8.86 12.28
C ILE A 122 -7.04 -10.01 12.34
N GLN A 123 -7.22 -10.93 13.30
CA GLN A 123 -6.41 -12.14 13.44
C GLN A 123 -6.48 -12.99 12.15
N ALA A 124 -7.70 -13.35 11.72
CA ALA A 124 -7.92 -14.18 10.54
C ALA A 124 -7.38 -13.54 9.24
N LEU A 125 -7.56 -12.23 9.07
CA LEU A 125 -6.99 -11.47 7.97
C LEU A 125 -5.47 -11.56 7.97
N SER A 126 -4.85 -11.30 9.12
CA SER A 126 -3.39 -11.29 9.28
C SER A 126 -2.77 -12.68 9.05
N GLU A 127 -3.39 -13.72 9.58
CA GLU A 127 -2.99 -15.12 9.37
C GLU A 127 -3.07 -15.50 7.88
N TRP A 128 -4.14 -15.11 7.20
CA TRP A 128 -4.29 -15.37 5.79
C TRP A 128 -3.24 -14.63 4.96
N VAL A 129 -2.96 -13.37 5.26
CA VAL A 129 -1.91 -12.60 4.58
C VAL A 129 -0.54 -13.26 4.77
N ALA A 130 -0.20 -13.63 6.01
CA ALA A 130 1.08 -14.26 6.34
C ALA A 130 1.28 -15.61 5.64
N THR A 131 0.22 -16.44 5.54
CA THR A 131 0.30 -17.82 5.05
C THR A 131 0.04 -17.95 3.56
N ALA A 132 -0.94 -17.23 3.02
CA ALA A 132 -1.35 -17.33 1.62
C ALA A 132 -0.57 -16.41 0.69
N LEU A 133 -0.03 -15.30 1.21
CA LEU A 133 0.76 -14.35 0.42
C LEU A 133 2.24 -14.42 0.84
N SER A 134 2.62 -13.73 1.90
CA SER A 134 3.95 -13.77 2.50
C SER A 134 3.98 -12.95 3.80
N PRO A 135 4.80 -13.33 4.79
CA PRO A 135 5.08 -12.48 5.95
C PRO A 135 5.74 -11.14 5.60
N ASP A 136 6.29 -11.02 4.39
CA ASP A 136 6.98 -9.82 3.90
C ASP A 136 6.08 -8.85 3.13
N VAL A 137 4.83 -9.21 2.86
CA VAL A 137 3.88 -8.29 2.22
C VAL A 137 3.49 -7.17 3.19
N PRO A 138 3.72 -5.90 2.86
CA PRO A 138 3.32 -4.79 3.71
C PRO A 138 1.80 -4.70 3.86
N LEU A 139 1.35 -4.56 5.11
CA LEU A 139 -0.06 -4.38 5.47
C LEU A 139 -0.25 -3.03 6.17
N HIS A 140 -1.15 -2.22 5.64
CA HIS A 140 -1.50 -0.91 6.18
C HIS A 140 -2.91 -0.94 6.78
N PHE A 141 -3.02 -0.71 8.08
CA PHE A 141 -4.30 -0.43 8.73
C PHE A 141 -4.53 1.08 8.75
N THR A 142 -5.63 1.56 8.17
CA THR A 142 -5.94 2.98 8.09
C THR A 142 -7.20 3.34 8.86
N ALA A 143 -7.21 4.52 9.48
CA ALA A 143 -8.36 5.01 10.21
C ALA A 143 -9.46 5.46 9.25
N TYR A 144 -10.69 5.05 9.59
CA TYR A 144 -11.90 5.59 9.02
C TYR A 144 -12.32 6.87 9.78
N HIS A 145 -12.89 7.82 9.06
CA HIS A 145 -13.68 8.91 9.60
C HIS A 145 -14.97 9.11 8.80
N PRO A 146 -16.05 9.57 9.43
CA PRO A 146 -17.35 9.68 8.76
C PRO A 146 -17.35 10.82 7.74
N ASP A 147 -17.62 10.45 6.49
CA ASP A 147 -17.63 11.39 5.36
C ASP A 147 -18.84 11.09 4.53
N TYR A 148 -19.72 10.88 4.32
CA TYR A 148 -20.85 10.62 3.42
C TYR A 148 -22.01 9.94 4.16
N LYS A 149 -22.42 8.78 3.68
CA LYS A 149 -23.62 8.09 4.21
C LYS A 149 -23.33 7.23 5.43
N LEU A 150 -22.13 6.70 5.53
CA LEU A 150 -21.75 5.83 6.64
C LEU A 150 -21.40 6.69 7.87
N GLN A 151 -22.24 6.59 8.89
CA GLN A 151 -22.14 7.39 10.12
C GLN A 151 -21.64 6.53 11.28
N ARG A 152 -20.47 5.90 11.12
CA ARG A 152 -19.77 5.24 12.23
C ARG A 152 -18.84 6.25 12.91
N PRO A 153 -18.50 6.06 14.20
CA PRO A 153 -17.47 6.90 14.82
C PRO A 153 -16.14 6.74 14.10
N ALA A 154 -15.30 7.79 14.14
CA ALA A 154 -13.94 7.70 13.62
C ALA A 154 -13.14 6.60 14.34
N THR A 155 -12.24 5.94 13.64
CA THR A 155 -11.42 4.88 14.20
C THR A 155 -10.42 5.44 15.21
N PRO A 156 -10.47 5.01 16.48
CA PRO A 156 -9.50 5.45 17.47
C PRO A 156 -8.07 4.96 17.12
N PRO A 157 -7.03 5.76 17.37
CA PRO A 157 -5.64 5.31 17.19
C PRO A 157 -5.29 4.03 17.95
N THR A 158 -5.93 3.79 19.09
CA THR A 158 -5.77 2.55 19.88
C THR A 158 -6.23 1.31 19.13
N THR A 159 -7.30 1.40 18.35
CA THR A 159 -7.79 0.29 17.49
C THR A 159 -6.74 -0.05 16.42
N LEU A 160 -6.14 0.96 15.78
CA LEU A 160 -5.09 0.74 14.77
C LEU A 160 -3.83 0.11 15.38
N ARG A 161 -3.40 0.59 16.56
CA ARG A 161 -2.23 0.03 17.25
C ARG A 161 -2.46 -1.42 17.67
N ARG A 162 -3.66 -1.74 18.15
CA ARG A 162 -4.07 -3.11 18.49
C ARG A 162 -4.04 -3.99 17.23
N ALA A 163 -4.66 -3.57 16.14
CA ALA A 163 -4.65 -4.32 14.88
C ALA A 163 -3.21 -4.54 14.35
N ARG A 164 -2.38 -3.50 14.41
CA ARG A 164 -0.96 -3.60 14.06
C ARG A 164 -0.24 -4.63 14.93
N GLN A 165 -0.45 -4.61 16.25
CA GLN A 165 0.20 -5.55 17.15
C GLN A 165 -0.26 -6.99 16.86
N THR A 166 -1.56 -7.23 16.69
CA THR A 166 -2.09 -8.54 16.30
C THR A 166 -1.42 -9.07 15.03
N ALA A 167 -1.28 -8.22 14.01
CA ALA A 167 -0.64 -8.63 12.75
C ALA A 167 0.86 -8.92 12.90
N LEU A 168 1.58 -8.17 13.75
CA LEU A 168 2.98 -8.46 14.09
C LEU A 168 3.12 -9.77 14.87
N ASP A 169 2.24 -10.03 15.82
CA ASP A 169 2.24 -11.26 16.64
C ASP A 169 1.96 -12.51 15.79
N VAL A 170 1.16 -12.39 14.74
CA VAL A 170 0.96 -13.44 13.73
C VAL A 170 2.23 -13.72 12.91
N GLY A 171 3.15 -12.76 12.86
CA GLY A 171 4.43 -12.91 12.17
C GLY A 171 4.60 -12.06 10.91
N LEU A 172 3.66 -11.15 10.60
CA LEU A 172 3.86 -10.15 9.55
C LEU A 172 5.00 -9.21 9.96
N ARG A 173 5.88 -8.88 9.01
CA ARG A 173 7.10 -8.12 9.31
C ARG A 173 6.96 -6.62 9.06
N TYR A 174 6.04 -6.23 8.20
CA TYR A 174 5.87 -4.84 7.75
C TYR A 174 4.40 -4.44 7.90
N VAL A 175 4.06 -3.93 9.08
CA VAL A 175 2.69 -3.50 9.40
C VAL A 175 2.69 -2.05 9.82
N TYR A 176 1.87 -1.25 9.14
CA TYR A 176 1.82 0.20 9.29
C TYR A 176 0.43 0.68 9.69
N VAL A 177 0.36 1.88 10.24
CA VAL A 177 -0.91 2.60 10.43
C VAL A 177 -0.94 3.86 9.56
N GLY A 178 -2.14 4.27 9.16
CA GLY A 178 -2.34 5.45 8.32
C GLY A 178 -3.61 6.21 8.68
N ASN A 179 -3.78 7.41 8.12
CA ASN A 179 -4.83 8.39 8.43
C ASN A 179 -4.84 8.83 9.90
N VAL A 180 -3.75 8.60 10.62
CA VAL A 180 -3.47 9.10 11.98
C VAL A 180 -2.02 9.57 12.01
N HIS A 181 -1.67 10.38 12.99
CA HIS A 181 -0.29 10.77 13.20
C HIS A 181 0.35 9.86 14.26
N ASP A 182 1.11 8.88 13.80
CA ASP A 182 1.84 7.92 14.66
C ASP A 182 3.21 7.58 14.03
N PRO A 183 4.23 8.44 14.21
CA PRO A 183 5.54 8.28 13.57
C PRO A 183 6.21 6.93 13.84
N GLU A 184 5.93 6.30 14.99
CA GLU A 184 6.47 4.98 15.29
C GLU A 184 5.83 3.90 14.41
N ALA A 185 4.50 3.91 14.30
CA ALA A 185 3.77 2.92 13.54
C ALA A 185 3.72 3.22 12.02
N GLU A 186 4.09 4.44 11.59
CA GLU A 186 4.30 4.81 10.18
C GLU A 186 5.69 4.41 9.67
N SER A 187 6.68 4.24 10.57
CA SER A 187 8.08 3.98 10.23
C SER A 187 8.36 2.52 9.97
N THR A 188 9.35 2.24 9.12
CA THR A 188 9.83 0.87 8.83
C THR A 188 10.98 0.50 9.73
N ARG A 189 10.86 -0.64 10.40
CA ARG A 189 11.92 -1.23 11.24
C ARG A 189 12.45 -2.53 10.66
N CYS A 190 13.69 -2.84 10.99
CA CYS A 190 14.32 -4.08 10.54
C CYS A 190 13.76 -5.28 11.32
N PRO A 191 13.18 -6.29 10.64
CA PRO A 191 12.65 -7.47 11.33
C PRO A 191 13.73 -8.38 11.94
N GLY A 192 15.00 -8.07 11.72
CA GLY A 192 16.12 -8.83 12.30
C GLY A 192 16.75 -8.20 13.54
N CYS A 193 16.78 -6.87 13.63
CA CYS A 193 17.46 -6.18 14.73
C CYS A 193 16.70 -4.98 15.29
N ASP A 194 15.46 -4.77 14.85
CA ASP A 194 14.59 -3.65 15.21
C ASP A 194 15.17 -2.24 14.95
N GLY A 195 16.28 -2.15 14.19
CA GLY A 195 16.84 -0.86 13.78
C GLY A 195 15.90 -0.10 12.84
N LEU A 196 15.86 1.22 13.00
CA LEU A 196 15.08 2.08 12.10
C LEU A 196 15.64 1.98 10.67
N LEU A 197 14.79 1.62 9.71
CA LEU A 197 15.15 1.55 8.29
C LEU A 197 14.68 2.79 7.53
N VAL A 198 13.40 3.15 7.68
CA VAL A 198 12.82 4.36 7.09
C VAL A 198 11.96 5.04 8.14
N GLY A 199 12.45 6.14 8.68
CA GLY A 199 11.70 7.00 9.60
C GLY A 199 10.72 7.85 8.80
N ARG A 200 9.46 7.92 9.27
CA ARG A 200 8.41 8.72 8.63
C ARG A 200 7.70 9.60 9.63
N ARG A 201 7.30 10.78 9.15
CA ARG A 201 6.37 11.69 9.81
C ARG A 201 5.47 12.28 8.74
N GLY A 202 4.33 11.63 8.49
CA GLY A 202 3.53 11.91 7.31
C GLY A 202 4.33 11.67 6.02
N TYR A 203 4.51 12.70 5.19
CA TYR A 203 5.29 12.60 3.93
C TYR A 203 6.79 12.85 4.12
N GLU A 204 7.24 13.30 5.28
CA GLU A 204 8.64 13.57 5.55
C GLU A 204 9.40 12.28 5.92
N ILE A 205 10.54 12.05 5.26
CA ILE A 205 11.48 11.00 5.66
C ILE A 205 12.42 11.56 6.71
N THR A 206 12.30 11.08 7.94
CA THR A 206 13.05 11.59 9.11
C THR A 206 14.28 10.74 9.45
N GLY A 207 14.45 9.59 8.83
CA GLY A 207 15.58 8.70 9.05
C GLY A 207 15.75 7.69 7.94
N TRP A 208 17.00 7.33 7.64
CA TRP A 208 17.36 6.37 6.60
C TRP A 208 18.43 5.40 7.11
N GLY A 209 18.06 4.16 7.32
CA GLY A 209 18.90 3.08 7.82
C GLY A 209 19.13 1.95 6.81
N LEU A 210 18.94 2.24 5.53
CA LEU A 210 19.18 1.30 4.43
C LEU A 210 20.51 1.58 3.73
N ARG A 211 21.19 0.50 3.32
CA ARG A 211 22.35 0.54 2.42
C ARG A 211 22.22 -0.61 1.44
N ASP A 212 22.20 -0.30 0.15
CA ASP A 212 22.11 -1.30 -0.95
C ASP A 212 20.95 -2.31 -0.77
N GLY A 213 19.77 -1.82 -0.36
CA GLY A 213 18.59 -2.66 -0.12
C GLY A 213 18.65 -3.51 1.16
N ALA A 214 19.64 -3.31 2.02
CA ALA A 214 19.83 -4.05 3.27
C ALA A 214 19.83 -3.12 4.49
N CYS A 215 19.55 -3.67 5.67
CA CYS A 215 19.69 -2.97 6.94
C CYS A 215 21.15 -2.58 7.17
N ALA A 216 21.44 -1.29 7.30
CA ALA A 216 22.80 -0.79 7.54
C ALA A 216 23.40 -1.28 8.87
N ARG A 217 22.54 -1.71 9.84
CA ARG A 217 22.97 -2.16 11.16
C ARG A 217 23.35 -3.65 11.21
N CYS A 218 22.52 -4.53 10.61
CA CYS A 218 22.72 -5.98 10.73
C CYS A 218 22.91 -6.71 9.39
N GLY A 219 22.88 -5.99 8.25
CA GLY A 219 23.10 -6.56 6.92
C GLY A 219 21.93 -7.37 6.35
N ARG A 220 20.78 -7.50 7.06
CA ARG A 220 19.64 -8.24 6.58
C ARG A 220 19.08 -7.57 5.32
N ALA A 221 18.94 -8.32 4.23
CA ALA A 221 18.23 -7.86 3.04
C ALA A 221 16.77 -7.52 3.37
N ILE A 222 16.32 -6.39 2.87
CA ILE A 222 14.96 -5.88 3.09
C ILE A 222 14.21 -5.99 1.77
N PRO A 223 13.08 -6.71 1.73
CA PRO A 223 12.28 -6.78 0.52
C PRO A 223 11.71 -5.41 0.18
N GLY A 224 11.76 -5.04 -1.10
CA GLY A 224 11.32 -3.75 -1.59
C GLY A 224 12.24 -3.20 -2.67
N ARG A 225 11.86 -2.06 -3.21
CA ARG A 225 12.70 -1.25 -4.13
C ARG A 225 13.06 0.04 -3.41
N PHE A 226 14.33 0.31 -3.27
CA PHE A 226 14.84 1.45 -2.51
C PHE A 226 15.88 2.19 -3.34
N GLU A 227 15.80 3.50 -3.31
CA GLU A 227 16.86 4.36 -3.81
C GLU A 227 18.06 4.37 -2.83
N ALA A 228 19.22 4.79 -3.32
CA ALA A 228 20.42 4.89 -2.49
C ALA A 228 20.28 5.91 -1.35
N ARG A 229 19.42 6.90 -1.52
CA ARG A 229 19.12 7.97 -0.56
C ARG A 229 17.63 8.29 -0.55
N PRO A 230 17.09 8.79 0.56
CA PRO A 230 15.71 9.27 0.59
C PRO A 230 15.56 10.49 -0.31
N GLY A 231 14.40 10.62 -0.95
CA GLY A 231 14.04 11.84 -1.66
C GLY A 231 13.88 13.04 -0.70
N SER A 232 14.05 14.24 -1.23
CA SER A 232 13.94 15.51 -0.50
C SER A 232 12.53 16.12 -0.54
N TRP A 233 11.51 15.29 -0.76
CA TRP A 233 10.13 15.76 -1.01
C TRP A 233 9.58 16.69 0.09
N GLY A 234 9.79 16.38 1.36
CA GLY A 234 9.23 17.14 2.48
C GLY A 234 7.74 16.85 2.74
N ALA A 235 7.15 17.64 3.65
CA ALA A 235 5.83 17.35 4.23
C ALA A 235 4.63 17.88 3.42
N ARG A 236 4.82 18.55 2.30
CA ARG A 236 3.72 19.22 1.57
C ARG A 236 3.50 18.61 0.19
N ARG A 237 2.23 18.45 -0.19
CA ARG A 237 1.85 18.20 -1.57
C ARG A 237 2.28 19.35 -2.46
N MET A 238 2.90 19.03 -3.58
CA MET A 238 3.17 20.01 -4.63
C MET A 238 2.22 19.75 -5.81
N PRO A 239 1.39 20.71 -6.23
CA PRO A 239 0.56 20.55 -7.40
C PRO A 239 1.45 20.57 -8.66
N VAL A 240 1.31 19.55 -9.49
CA VAL A 240 1.87 19.55 -10.84
C VAL A 240 0.89 20.27 -11.76
N ARG A 241 1.31 21.38 -12.37
CA ARG A 241 0.52 22.04 -13.41
C ARG A 241 0.89 21.45 -14.76
N ILE A 242 -0.11 21.06 -15.50
CA ILE A 242 0.02 20.67 -16.90
C ILE A 242 -0.35 21.94 -17.68
N ASP A 243 0.67 22.63 -18.19
CA ASP A 243 0.43 23.74 -19.11
C ASP A 243 0.08 23.14 -20.48
N ALA A 244 -1.07 23.57 -21.03
CA ALA A 244 -1.62 23.09 -22.29
C ALA A 244 -0.86 23.66 -23.50
#